data_35cf1996530fe99cf888d70852f1b88c
#
_entry.id   35cf1996530fe99cf888d70852f1b88c
#
_cell.length_a   1.000
_cell.length_b   1.000
_cell.length_c   1.000
_cell.angle_alpha   90.00
_cell.angle_beta   90.00
_cell.angle_gamma   90.00
#
_symmetry.space_group_name_H-M   'P 1'
#
loop_
_entity.id
_entity.type
_entity.pdbx_description
1 polymer ?
#
loop_
_entity_poly.entity_id
_entity_poly.type
_entity_poly.pdbx_seq_one_letter_code
_entity_poly.pdbx_strand_id
1 'polypeptide(L)'
;MLGRAAVAMWWDVPPEARAEWEDWHTHEHMPERLGIPGFLRGTRWVALSGEPSYFVLYEAARAATITSGPYLERLNNPTPWSQKMMPHHRNMVRSLCRVRAAFGGGLAHALATVRFSPLARRRGAVLKWLVNDVMPPLPSRKGLAGAYLLEALPHGEAPQTAEQKIRGGDANADCVLLVGGYDAEAVQAVVHEDLKEIEEHGAAPGRVEGLYRCAYYLTAKDRIRALTPIS
;
A
#
# COMPACT_ATOMS: atom_id res chain seq x y z
N MET A 1 4.98 -6.42 -8.53
CA MET A 1 4.96 -6.83 -7.12
C MET A 1 5.79 -8.07 -6.89
N LEU A 2 6.39 -8.19 -5.69
CA LEU A 2 7.23 -9.35 -5.34
C LEU A 2 6.46 -10.54 -4.76
N GLY A 3 5.24 -10.30 -4.23
CA GLY A 3 4.45 -11.32 -3.56
C GLY A 3 3.00 -11.37 -4.01
N ARG A 4 2.21 -12.21 -3.34
CA ARG A 4 0.79 -12.41 -3.64
C ARG A 4 -0.16 -11.76 -2.62
N ALA A 5 0.39 -11.06 -1.64
CA ALA A 5 -0.36 -10.30 -0.64
C ALA A 5 0.34 -8.99 -0.32
N ALA A 6 -0.39 -8.05 0.24
CA ALA A 6 0.13 -6.76 0.66
C ALA A 6 -0.65 -6.18 1.83
N VAL A 7 0.01 -5.33 2.62
CA VAL A 7 -0.64 -4.39 3.52
C VAL A 7 -0.51 -3.01 2.88
N ALA A 8 -1.62 -2.44 2.47
CA ALA A 8 -1.70 -1.13 1.85
C ALA A 8 -2.27 -0.12 2.84
N MET A 9 -1.56 0.98 3.06
CA MET A 9 -1.89 1.92 4.13
C MET A 9 -1.72 3.37 3.69
N TRP A 10 -2.65 4.24 4.12
CA TRP A 10 -2.63 5.68 3.88
C TRP A 10 -2.89 6.41 5.18
N TRP A 11 -2.19 7.51 5.39
CA TRP A 11 -2.41 8.40 6.56
C TRP A 11 -1.72 9.74 6.38
N ASP A 12 -2.05 10.66 7.28
CA ASP A 12 -1.38 11.93 7.43
C ASP A 12 -0.51 11.93 8.69
N VAL A 13 0.57 12.72 8.65
CA VAL A 13 1.44 13.00 9.79
C VAL A 13 1.53 14.50 9.94
N PRO A 14 1.26 15.07 11.14
CA PRO A 14 1.36 16.50 11.36
C PRO A 14 2.78 16.98 11.11
N PRO A 15 2.94 18.20 10.55
CA PRO A 15 4.25 18.72 10.14
C PRO A 15 5.32 18.67 11.23
N GLU A 16 4.96 18.97 12.48
CA GLU A 16 5.85 18.98 13.64
C GLU A 16 6.40 17.60 14.03
N ALA A 17 5.68 16.53 13.72
CA ALA A 17 6.11 15.15 14.01
C ALA A 17 6.82 14.49 12.82
N ARG A 18 6.77 15.07 11.63
CA ARG A 18 7.15 14.41 10.37
C ARG A 18 8.59 13.94 10.36
N ALA A 19 9.53 14.78 10.79
CA ALA A 19 10.94 14.44 10.74
C ALA A 19 11.28 13.21 11.63
N GLU A 20 10.81 13.20 12.88
CA GLU A 20 11.03 12.07 13.79
C GLU A 20 10.25 10.83 13.34
N TRP A 21 9.04 11.02 12.78
CA TRP A 21 8.23 9.93 12.25
C TRP A 21 8.92 9.24 11.06
N GLU A 22 9.51 10.00 10.14
CA GLU A 22 10.25 9.45 8.99
C GLU A 22 11.51 8.70 9.44
N ASP A 23 12.19 9.20 10.45
CA ASP A 23 13.36 8.57 11.05
C ASP A 23 13.00 7.23 11.71
N TRP A 24 11.98 7.23 12.58
CA TRP A 24 11.43 6.03 13.20
C TRP A 24 10.99 4.98 12.16
N HIS A 25 10.23 5.41 11.15
CA HIS A 25 9.72 4.51 10.13
C HIS A 25 10.85 3.87 9.30
N THR A 26 11.95 4.60 9.09
CA THR A 26 13.12 4.15 8.32
C THR A 26 14.00 3.21 9.12
N HIS A 27 14.31 3.56 10.36
CA HIS A 27 15.35 2.88 11.14
C HIS A 27 14.79 1.80 12.09
N GLU A 28 13.51 1.86 12.47
CA GLU A 28 12.90 0.87 13.33
C GLU A 28 11.73 0.15 12.67
N HIS A 29 10.66 0.88 12.30
CA HIS A 29 9.39 0.25 11.96
C HIS A 29 9.44 -0.59 10.68
N MET A 30 9.99 -0.07 9.60
CA MET A 30 10.10 -0.83 8.35
C MET A 30 11.05 -2.03 8.46
N PRO A 31 12.26 -1.91 9.06
CA PRO A 31 13.11 -3.06 9.37
C PRO A 31 12.44 -4.12 10.24
N GLU A 32 11.67 -3.71 11.25
CA GLU A 32 10.92 -4.62 12.13
C GLU A 32 9.89 -5.44 11.32
N ARG A 33 9.09 -4.80 10.47
CA ARG A 33 8.11 -5.48 9.62
C ARG A 33 8.76 -6.45 8.64
N LEU A 34 9.87 -6.05 8.03
CA LEU A 34 10.63 -6.91 7.11
C LEU A 34 11.41 -8.03 7.81
N GLY A 35 11.51 -7.98 9.13
CA GLY A 35 12.02 -9.08 9.96
C GLY A 35 11.01 -10.22 10.13
N ILE A 36 9.75 -10.01 9.85
CA ILE A 36 8.72 -11.03 9.96
C ILE A 36 8.81 -11.98 8.75
N PRO A 37 8.87 -13.31 8.97
CA PRO A 37 8.97 -14.27 7.87
C PRO A 37 7.86 -14.10 6.83
N GLY A 38 8.27 -13.97 5.56
CA GLY A 38 7.36 -13.83 4.43
C GLY A 38 7.01 -12.41 4.02
N PHE A 39 7.41 -11.38 4.77
CA PHE A 39 7.46 -10.01 4.25
C PHE A 39 8.66 -9.87 3.31
N LEU A 40 8.47 -9.20 2.17
CA LEU A 40 9.43 -9.17 1.07
C LEU A 40 10.03 -7.79 0.82
N ARG A 41 9.18 -6.77 0.80
CA ARG A 41 9.56 -5.37 0.58
C ARG A 41 8.58 -4.42 1.27
N GLY A 42 9.09 -3.36 1.85
CA GLY A 42 8.35 -2.19 2.31
C GLY A 42 8.70 -0.99 1.44
N THR A 43 7.71 -0.17 1.11
CA THR A 43 7.90 1.08 0.37
C THR A 43 7.12 2.20 1.04
N ARG A 44 7.76 3.36 1.23
CA ARG A 44 7.13 4.59 1.71
C ARG A 44 7.07 5.59 0.56
N TRP A 45 5.88 6.12 0.36
CA TRP A 45 5.56 7.08 -0.67
C TRP A 45 5.04 8.36 -0.04
N VAL A 46 5.42 9.50 -0.60
CA VAL A 46 4.99 10.83 -0.15
C VAL A 46 4.13 11.45 -1.25
N ALA A 47 2.99 12.03 -0.87
CA ALA A 47 2.10 12.70 -1.81
C ALA A 47 2.81 13.81 -2.57
N LEU A 48 2.60 13.86 -3.88
CA LEU A 48 3.03 14.96 -4.73
C LEU A 48 2.15 16.18 -4.52
N SER A 49 0.89 15.96 -4.17
CA SER A 49 -0.08 16.99 -3.80
C SER A 49 -1.23 16.38 -3.00
N GLY A 50 -1.85 17.18 -2.11
CA GLY A 50 -3.04 16.80 -1.35
C GLY A 50 -2.81 15.81 -0.22
N GLU A 51 -3.87 15.19 0.23
CA GLU A 51 -3.93 14.21 1.32
C GLU A 51 -4.53 12.88 0.83
N PRO A 52 -4.16 11.76 1.46
CA PRO A 52 -3.25 11.62 2.60
C PRO A 52 -1.78 11.78 2.20
N SER A 53 -0.97 12.35 3.12
CA SER A 53 0.44 12.71 2.91
C SER A 53 1.34 11.50 2.61
N TYR A 54 1.00 10.33 3.15
CA TYR A 54 1.77 9.10 3.02
C TYR A 54 0.94 7.95 2.49
N PHE A 55 1.57 7.17 1.63
CA PHE A 55 1.16 5.81 1.30
C PHE A 55 2.30 4.86 1.64
N VAL A 56 2.01 3.76 2.30
CA VAL A 56 2.98 2.69 2.60
C VAL A 56 2.43 1.36 2.11
N LEU A 57 3.29 0.61 1.43
CA LEU A 57 2.97 -0.73 0.95
C LEU A 57 3.99 -1.73 1.49
N TYR A 58 3.51 -2.72 2.24
CA TYR A 58 4.31 -3.90 2.56
C TYR A 58 3.86 -5.06 1.69
N GLU A 59 4.78 -5.58 0.90
CA GLU A 59 4.55 -6.75 0.06
C GLU A 59 4.89 -8.03 0.82
N ALA A 60 4.02 -9.01 0.74
CA ALA A 60 4.17 -10.27 1.42
C ALA A 60 4.01 -11.46 0.46
N ALA A 61 4.66 -12.56 0.76
CA ALA A 61 4.66 -13.75 -0.09
C ALA A 61 3.24 -14.29 -0.33
N ARG A 62 2.40 -14.29 0.72
CA ARG A 62 1.02 -14.82 0.66
C ARG A 62 0.13 -14.21 1.74
N ALA A 63 -1.18 -14.35 1.59
CA ALA A 63 -2.17 -13.84 2.55
C ALA A 63 -1.94 -14.33 3.98
N ALA A 64 -1.56 -15.60 4.16
CA ALA A 64 -1.25 -16.15 5.48
C ALA A 64 -0.10 -15.44 6.20
N THR A 65 0.79 -14.74 5.50
CA THR A 65 1.86 -13.93 6.10
C THR A 65 1.28 -12.75 6.88
N ILE A 66 0.34 -12.02 6.27
CA ILE A 66 -0.24 -10.80 6.85
C ILE A 66 -1.35 -11.05 7.88
N THR A 67 -1.59 -12.32 8.20
CA THR A 67 -2.48 -12.77 9.29
C THR A 67 -1.76 -13.73 10.25
N SER A 68 -0.42 -13.85 10.12
CA SER A 68 0.39 -14.81 10.89
C SER A 68 0.55 -14.43 12.33
N GLY A 69 0.80 -15.42 13.21
CA GLY A 69 1.13 -15.20 14.61
C GLY A 69 2.29 -14.22 14.81
N PRO A 70 3.45 -14.38 14.14
CA PRO A 70 4.56 -13.42 14.24
C PRO A 70 4.18 -11.99 13.84
N TYR A 71 3.30 -11.82 12.86
CA TYR A 71 2.81 -10.48 12.50
C TYR A 71 1.90 -9.89 13.57
N LEU A 72 0.93 -10.67 14.06
CA LEU A 72 0.02 -10.25 15.14
C LEU A 72 0.77 -9.96 16.44
N GLU A 73 1.81 -10.72 16.75
CA GLU A 73 2.67 -10.47 17.90
C GLU A 73 3.31 -9.08 17.82
N ARG A 74 3.86 -8.70 16.65
CA ARG A 74 4.42 -7.35 16.44
C ARG A 74 3.40 -6.24 16.58
N LEU A 75 2.20 -6.44 16.03
CA LEU A 75 1.10 -5.48 16.14
C LEU A 75 0.59 -5.30 17.59
N ASN A 76 0.77 -6.30 18.44
CA ASN A 76 0.32 -6.27 19.83
C ASN A 76 1.41 -5.88 20.84
N ASN A 77 2.67 -5.83 20.41
CA ASN A 77 3.81 -5.48 21.26
C ASN A 77 4.63 -4.34 20.61
N PRO A 78 4.05 -3.13 20.45
CA PRO A 78 4.77 -2.00 19.87
C PRO A 78 5.92 -1.56 20.79
N THR A 79 7.06 -1.23 20.17
CA THR A 79 8.23 -0.68 20.88
C THR A 79 7.89 0.68 21.52
N PRO A 80 8.71 1.18 22.47
CA PRO A 80 8.52 2.54 23.01
C PRO A 80 8.50 3.63 21.93
N TRP A 81 9.35 3.52 20.90
CA TRP A 81 9.36 4.50 19.81
C TRP A 81 8.11 4.38 18.93
N SER A 82 7.64 3.17 18.66
CA SER A 82 6.36 2.92 18.01
C SER A 82 5.18 3.50 18.81
N GLN A 83 5.16 3.32 20.13
CA GLN A 83 4.12 3.89 21.00
C GLN A 83 4.10 5.42 20.95
N LYS A 84 5.27 6.06 20.82
CA LYS A 84 5.41 7.51 20.67
C LYS A 84 4.94 8.00 19.29
N MET A 85 5.27 7.28 18.19
CA MET A 85 5.05 7.76 16.83
C MET A 85 3.66 7.41 16.28
N MET A 86 3.04 6.30 16.70
CA MET A 86 1.75 5.88 16.17
C MET A 86 0.57 6.83 16.45
N PRO A 87 0.50 7.59 17.55
CA PRO A 87 -0.56 8.59 17.74
C PRO A 87 -0.56 9.70 16.68
N HIS A 88 0.55 9.89 15.95
CA HIS A 88 0.64 10.87 14.86
C HIS A 88 0.04 10.40 13.54
N HIS A 89 -0.36 9.13 13.42
CA HIS A 89 -1.11 8.66 12.25
C HIS A 89 -2.55 9.21 12.30
N ARG A 90 -2.90 10.09 11.38
CA ARG A 90 -4.25 10.66 11.24
C ARG A 90 -4.92 10.10 9.99
N ASN A 91 -6.25 10.01 10.02
CA ASN A 91 -7.05 9.58 8.86
C ASN A 91 -6.61 8.19 8.32
N MET A 92 -6.26 7.27 9.22
CA MET A 92 -5.66 5.99 8.84
C MET A 92 -6.62 5.11 8.05
N VAL A 93 -6.18 4.72 6.87
CA VAL A 93 -6.81 3.65 6.06
C VAL A 93 -5.82 2.50 5.94
N ARG A 94 -6.22 1.29 6.29
CA ARG A 94 -5.36 0.11 6.26
C ARG A 94 -6.10 -1.09 5.71
N SER A 95 -5.60 -1.67 4.63
CA SER A 95 -6.19 -2.85 3.99
C SER A 95 -5.19 -3.98 3.92
N LEU A 96 -5.59 -5.14 4.43
CA LEU A 96 -4.91 -6.42 4.21
C LEU A 96 -5.42 -6.97 2.88
N CYS A 97 -4.54 -7.12 1.91
CA CYS A 97 -4.94 -7.41 0.54
C CYS A 97 -4.31 -8.69 -0.01
N ARG A 98 -5.04 -9.35 -0.90
CA ARG A 98 -4.46 -10.25 -1.90
C ARG A 98 -4.15 -9.48 -3.18
N VAL A 99 -3.12 -9.88 -3.90
CA VAL A 99 -2.84 -9.40 -5.25
C VAL A 99 -3.75 -10.15 -6.22
N ARG A 100 -4.69 -9.45 -6.82
CA ARG A 100 -5.65 -10.01 -7.79
C ARG A 100 -5.03 -10.14 -9.17
N ALA A 101 -4.28 -9.11 -9.59
CA ALA A 101 -3.59 -9.08 -10.87
C ALA A 101 -2.34 -8.20 -10.77
N ALA A 102 -1.34 -8.49 -11.59
CA ALA A 102 -0.09 -7.74 -11.68
C ALA A 102 0.40 -7.77 -13.13
N PHE A 103 0.66 -6.59 -13.68
CA PHE A 103 1.22 -6.39 -15.02
C PHE A 103 2.45 -5.50 -14.93
N GLY A 104 3.53 -5.88 -15.60
CA GLY A 104 4.82 -5.20 -15.48
C GLY A 104 5.53 -5.47 -14.15
N GLY A 105 6.53 -4.66 -13.81
CA GLY A 105 7.37 -4.88 -12.64
C GLY A 105 8.23 -3.67 -12.28
N GLY A 106 9.17 -3.90 -11.36
CA GLY A 106 10.08 -2.86 -10.87
C GLY A 106 9.49 -2.02 -9.73
N LEU A 107 10.32 -1.12 -9.23
CA LEU A 107 9.94 -0.04 -8.33
C LEU A 107 9.92 1.25 -9.14
N ALA A 108 8.76 1.87 -9.22
CA ALA A 108 8.56 3.08 -9.99
C ALA A 108 8.97 4.34 -9.18
N HIS A 109 9.23 5.46 -9.87
CA HIS A 109 9.46 6.76 -9.25
C HIS A 109 8.13 7.39 -8.78
N ALA A 110 7.10 7.32 -9.63
CA ALA A 110 5.75 7.82 -9.36
C ALA A 110 4.76 6.67 -9.25
N LEU A 111 3.75 6.84 -8.41
CA LEU A 111 2.70 5.86 -8.18
C LEU A 111 1.35 6.56 -7.97
N ALA A 112 0.36 6.19 -8.77
CA ALA A 112 -1.03 6.50 -8.44
C ALA A 112 -1.65 5.35 -7.64
N THR A 113 -2.45 5.70 -6.64
CA THR A 113 -3.33 4.78 -5.92
C THR A 113 -4.78 5.18 -6.15
N VAL A 114 -5.62 4.24 -6.55
CA VAL A 114 -7.05 4.44 -6.73
C VAL A 114 -7.79 3.45 -5.83
N ARG A 115 -8.38 3.95 -4.75
CA ARG A 115 -9.20 3.17 -3.83
C ARG A 115 -10.65 3.23 -4.27
N PHE A 116 -11.31 2.10 -4.40
CA PHE A 116 -12.70 2.02 -4.82
C PHE A 116 -13.42 0.81 -4.23
N SER A 117 -14.76 0.90 -4.13
CA SER A 117 -15.63 -0.18 -3.71
C SER A 117 -16.46 -0.66 -4.89
N PRO A 118 -16.35 -1.93 -5.30
CA PRO A 118 -17.24 -2.49 -6.31
C PRO A 118 -18.68 -2.60 -5.80
N LEU A 119 -19.67 -2.25 -6.64
CA LEU A 119 -21.05 -2.59 -6.38
C LEU A 119 -21.23 -4.11 -6.31
N ALA A 120 -21.91 -4.62 -5.29
CA ALA A 120 -21.99 -6.06 -4.98
C ALA A 120 -22.35 -6.94 -6.20
N ARG A 121 -23.40 -6.53 -6.95
CA ARG A 121 -23.86 -7.26 -8.15
C ARG A 121 -22.97 -7.06 -9.38
N ARG A 122 -22.07 -6.08 -9.37
CA ARG A 122 -21.19 -5.72 -10.50
C ARG A 122 -19.71 -5.91 -10.17
N ARG A 123 -19.37 -6.44 -9.00
CA ARG A 123 -17.99 -6.69 -8.58
C ARG A 123 -17.17 -7.45 -9.63
N GLY A 124 -17.73 -8.54 -10.16
CA GLY A 124 -17.08 -9.35 -11.19
C GLY A 124 -16.82 -8.56 -12.48
N ALA A 125 -17.75 -7.70 -12.88
CA ALA A 125 -17.64 -6.92 -14.09
C ALA A 125 -16.51 -5.89 -14.02
N VAL A 126 -16.45 -5.06 -12.99
CA VAL A 126 -15.40 -4.04 -12.84
C VAL A 126 -14.01 -4.66 -12.68
N LEU A 127 -13.88 -5.75 -11.90
CA LEU A 127 -12.59 -6.42 -11.75
C LEU A 127 -12.13 -7.08 -13.05
N LYS A 128 -13.04 -7.68 -13.83
CA LYS A 128 -12.74 -8.26 -15.14
C LYS A 128 -12.32 -7.19 -16.14
N TRP A 129 -13.04 -6.08 -16.20
CA TRP A 129 -12.69 -4.96 -17.07
C TRP A 129 -11.30 -4.40 -16.76
N LEU A 130 -10.98 -4.14 -15.48
CA LEU A 130 -9.64 -3.68 -15.09
C LEU A 130 -8.55 -4.67 -15.51
N VAL A 131 -8.74 -5.96 -15.27
CA VAL A 131 -7.71 -6.99 -15.51
C VAL A 131 -7.53 -7.31 -16.99
N ASN A 132 -8.59 -7.27 -17.79
CA ASN A 132 -8.54 -7.71 -19.18
C ASN A 132 -8.36 -6.55 -20.18
N ASP A 133 -8.88 -5.37 -19.86
CA ASP A 133 -8.97 -4.27 -20.82
C ASP A 133 -8.04 -3.10 -20.43
N VAL A 134 -8.04 -2.68 -19.17
CA VAL A 134 -7.28 -1.50 -18.72
C VAL A 134 -5.81 -1.82 -18.42
N MET A 135 -5.55 -2.81 -17.56
CA MET A 135 -4.20 -3.04 -17.02
C MET A 135 -3.18 -3.64 -18.01
N PRO A 136 -3.54 -4.55 -18.92
CA PRO A 136 -2.56 -5.23 -19.78
C PRO A 136 -1.67 -4.32 -20.63
N PRO A 137 -2.17 -3.25 -21.28
CA PRO A 137 -1.35 -2.36 -22.09
C PRO A 137 -0.45 -1.41 -21.30
N LEU A 138 -0.76 -1.16 -19.99
CA LEU A 138 -0.09 -0.12 -19.22
C LEU A 138 1.44 -0.27 -19.12
N PRO A 139 2.01 -1.48 -18.89
CA PRO A 139 3.46 -1.61 -18.77
C PRO A 139 4.24 -1.24 -20.04
N SER A 140 3.60 -1.27 -21.20
CA SER A 140 4.22 -0.96 -22.49
C SER A 140 4.04 0.51 -22.91
N ARG A 141 3.24 1.28 -22.18
CA ARG A 141 3.01 2.71 -22.47
C ARG A 141 4.18 3.55 -21.97
N LYS A 142 4.56 4.56 -22.75
CA LYS A 142 5.61 5.52 -22.39
C LYS A 142 5.27 6.16 -21.03
N GLY A 143 6.25 6.27 -20.15
CA GLY A 143 6.09 6.87 -18.82
C GLY A 143 5.68 5.86 -17.74
N LEU A 144 5.11 4.70 -18.12
CA LEU A 144 4.60 3.69 -17.19
C LEU A 144 5.56 2.51 -17.01
N ALA A 145 5.37 1.74 -15.95
CA ALA A 145 6.18 0.57 -15.60
C ALA A 145 5.34 -0.65 -15.21
N GLY A 146 4.16 -0.43 -14.62
CA GLY A 146 3.31 -1.53 -14.19
C GLY A 146 2.03 -1.10 -13.50
N ALA A 147 1.12 -2.05 -13.38
CA ALA A 147 -0.16 -1.89 -12.69
C ALA A 147 -0.47 -3.11 -11.83
N TYR A 148 -1.05 -2.88 -10.66
CA TYR A 148 -1.36 -3.93 -9.69
C TYR A 148 -2.74 -3.71 -9.11
N LEU A 149 -3.57 -4.74 -9.14
CA LEU A 149 -4.90 -4.73 -8.53
C LEU A 149 -4.86 -5.51 -7.23
N LEU A 150 -5.16 -4.83 -6.14
CA LEU A 150 -5.26 -5.38 -4.80
C LEU A 150 -6.73 -5.50 -4.41
N GLU A 151 -7.08 -6.57 -3.74
CA GLU A 151 -8.41 -6.84 -3.23
C GLU A 151 -8.31 -7.14 -1.74
N ALA A 152 -9.04 -6.39 -0.90
CA ALA A 152 -9.03 -6.58 0.54
C ALA A 152 -9.48 -7.99 0.91
N LEU A 153 -8.80 -8.58 1.86
CA LEU A 153 -9.24 -9.82 2.49
C LEU A 153 -10.51 -9.55 3.29
N PRO A 154 -11.42 -10.53 3.39
CA PRO A 154 -12.57 -10.39 4.25
C PRO A 154 -12.15 -9.99 5.67
N HIS A 155 -12.82 -9.00 6.25
CA HIS A 155 -12.62 -8.65 7.64
C HIS A 155 -13.19 -9.77 8.52
N GLY A 156 -12.33 -10.34 9.35
CA GLY A 156 -12.80 -11.21 10.43
C GLY A 156 -13.21 -10.37 11.65
N GLU A 157 -13.95 -10.96 12.56
CA GLU A 157 -14.31 -10.36 13.87
C GLU A 157 -13.12 -10.34 14.86
N ALA A 158 -11.89 -10.26 14.37
CA ALA A 158 -10.72 -10.24 15.22
C ALA A 158 -10.68 -8.93 16.03
N PRO A 159 -10.33 -9.00 17.33
CA PRO A 159 -10.19 -7.81 18.16
C PRO A 159 -9.09 -6.89 17.61
N GLN A 160 -9.28 -5.58 17.82
CA GLN A 160 -8.27 -4.58 17.43
C GLN A 160 -6.93 -4.86 18.12
N THR A 161 -5.86 -4.79 17.34
CA THR A 161 -4.49 -4.90 17.85
C THR A 161 -4.10 -3.68 18.70
N ALA A 162 -3.03 -3.80 19.49
CA ALA A 162 -2.53 -2.68 20.29
C ALA A 162 -2.20 -1.45 19.43
N GLU A 163 -1.56 -1.65 18.27
CA GLU A 163 -1.28 -0.56 17.34
C GLU A 163 -2.54 0.12 16.82
N GLN A 164 -3.58 -0.64 16.47
CA GLN A 164 -4.86 -0.06 16.03
C GLN A 164 -5.54 0.76 17.12
N LYS A 165 -5.48 0.29 18.38
CA LYS A 165 -6.03 1.04 19.53
C LYS A 165 -5.29 2.35 19.75
N ILE A 166 -3.96 2.37 19.65
CA ILE A 166 -3.13 3.58 19.80
C ILE A 166 -3.48 4.62 18.72
N ARG A 167 -3.78 4.18 17.48
CA ARG A 167 -4.14 5.07 16.36
C ARG A 167 -5.61 5.51 16.34
N GLY A 168 -6.46 4.97 17.18
CA GLY A 168 -7.90 5.24 17.18
C GLY A 168 -8.71 4.41 16.16
N GLY A 169 -8.13 3.34 15.63
CA GLY A 169 -8.72 2.47 14.62
C GLY A 169 -8.29 2.77 13.19
N ASP A 170 -8.72 1.94 12.26
CA ASP A 170 -8.38 2.03 10.86
C ASP A 170 -9.65 1.95 9.99
N ALA A 171 -9.81 2.83 9.01
CA ALA A 171 -10.74 2.61 7.90
C ALA A 171 -10.16 1.57 6.92
N ASN A 172 -10.97 1.12 5.96
CA ASN A 172 -10.56 0.11 4.98
C ASN A 172 -10.93 0.54 3.56
N ALA A 173 -10.16 0.05 2.58
CA ALA A 173 -10.47 0.13 1.16
C ALA A 173 -10.71 -1.27 0.60
N ASP A 174 -11.83 -1.50 -0.11
CA ASP A 174 -12.20 -2.82 -0.64
C ASP A 174 -11.29 -3.28 -1.77
N CYS A 175 -10.99 -2.37 -2.69
CA CYS A 175 -10.10 -2.59 -3.82
C CYS A 175 -9.16 -1.39 -3.99
N VAL A 176 -7.94 -1.68 -4.45
CA VAL A 176 -6.92 -0.68 -4.76
C VAL A 176 -6.28 -1.00 -6.08
N LEU A 177 -6.36 -0.09 -7.04
CA LEU A 177 -5.52 -0.13 -8.22
C LEU A 177 -4.28 0.74 -7.98
N LEU A 178 -3.12 0.17 -8.21
CA LEU A 178 -1.82 0.85 -8.17
C LEU A 178 -1.29 0.94 -9.61
N VAL A 179 -0.95 2.14 -10.06
CA VAL A 179 -0.31 2.37 -11.36
C VAL A 179 1.03 3.06 -11.12
N GLY A 180 2.12 2.41 -11.52
CA GLY A 180 3.47 2.91 -11.32
C GLY A 180 4.17 3.27 -12.62
N GLY A 181 4.98 4.32 -12.59
CA GLY A 181 5.75 4.79 -13.73
C GLY A 181 6.97 5.62 -13.33
N TYR A 182 7.77 5.97 -14.33
CA TYR A 182 8.89 6.91 -14.18
C TYR A 182 8.50 8.35 -14.52
N ASP A 183 7.29 8.55 -15.04
CA ASP A 183 6.71 9.84 -15.39
C ASP A 183 5.38 10.02 -14.64
N ALA A 184 5.32 11.03 -13.76
CA ALA A 184 4.17 11.28 -12.92
C ALA A 184 2.93 11.76 -13.72
N GLU A 185 3.12 12.52 -14.79
CA GLU A 185 2.02 12.98 -15.65
C GLU A 185 1.40 11.81 -16.40
N ALA A 186 2.22 10.89 -16.94
CA ALA A 186 1.73 9.68 -17.57
C ALA A 186 0.97 8.76 -16.61
N VAL A 187 1.44 8.66 -15.35
CA VAL A 187 0.75 7.91 -14.29
C VAL A 187 -0.60 8.54 -13.96
N GLN A 188 -0.65 9.87 -13.84
CA GLN A 188 -1.88 10.61 -13.55
C GLN A 188 -2.89 10.53 -14.70
N ALA A 189 -2.41 10.58 -15.94
CA ALA A 189 -3.25 10.44 -17.13
C ALA A 189 -4.05 9.13 -17.14
N VAL A 190 -3.46 8.01 -16.69
CA VAL A 190 -4.20 6.73 -16.56
C VAL A 190 -5.42 6.89 -15.64
N VAL A 191 -5.26 7.59 -14.51
CA VAL A 191 -6.36 7.78 -13.55
C VAL A 191 -7.49 8.61 -14.16
N HIS A 192 -7.16 9.65 -14.90
CA HIS A 192 -8.15 10.58 -15.47
C HIS A 192 -8.78 10.10 -16.77
N GLU A 193 -8.04 9.36 -17.60
CA GLU A 193 -8.47 8.95 -18.93
C GLU A 193 -8.95 7.50 -18.98
N ASP A 194 -8.10 6.54 -18.54
CA ASP A 194 -8.41 5.12 -18.64
C ASP A 194 -9.42 4.67 -17.58
N LEU A 195 -9.49 5.35 -16.42
CA LEU A 195 -10.40 5.00 -15.32
C LEU A 195 -11.64 5.89 -15.24
N LYS A 196 -11.87 6.82 -16.18
CA LYS A 196 -13.03 7.72 -16.17
C LYS A 196 -14.36 6.98 -16.10
N GLU A 197 -14.46 5.81 -16.72
CA GLU A 197 -15.67 5.00 -16.82
C GLU A 197 -15.75 3.87 -15.75
N ILE A 198 -14.90 3.90 -14.72
CA ILE A 198 -14.86 2.83 -13.72
C ILE A 198 -16.20 2.60 -13.00
N GLU A 199 -16.99 3.67 -12.79
CA GLU A 199 -18.32 3.58 -12.18
C GLU A 199 -19.32 2.93 -13.12
N GLU A 200 -19.26 3.20 -14.42
CA GLU A 200 -20.08 2.56 -15.45
C GLU A 200 -19.78 1.06 -15.52
N HIS A 201 -18.53 0.66 -15.27
CA HIS A 201 -18.12 -0.74 -15.19
C HIS A 201 -18.45 -1.41 -13.87
N GLY A 202 -18.92 -0.67 -12.85
CA GLY A 202 -19.48 -1.24 -11.62
C GLY A 202 -18.74 -0.89 -10.33
N ALA A 203 -17.90 0.13 -10.31
CA ALA A 203 -17.48 0.73 -9.06
C ALA A 203 -18.63 1.59 -8.48
N ALA A 204 -18.70 1.68 -7.17
CA ALA A 204 -19.54 2.67 -6.51
C ALA A 204 -18.95 4.07 -6.67
N PRO A 205 -19.77 5.14 -6.66
CA PRO A 205 -19.29 6.51 -6.61
C PRO A 205 -18.38 6.77 -5.39
N GLY A 206 -17.48 7.75 -5.54
CA GLY A 206 -16.64 8.18 -4.42
C GLY A 206 -15.29 7.46 -4.36
N ARG A 207 -14.72 7.04 -5.49
CA ARG A 207 -13.33 6.57 -5.54
C ARG A 207 -12.39 7.65 -4.98
N VAL A 208 -11.32 7.21 -4.33
CA VAL A 208 -10.32 8.11 -3.74
C VAL A 208 -8.98 7.87 -4.43
N GLU A 209 -8.41 8.95 -4.93
CA GLU A 209 -7.19 8.96 -5.73
C GLU A 209 -6.04 9.62 -4.96
N GLY A 210 -4.81 9.21 -5.25
CA GLY A 210 -3.61 9.86 -4.75
C GLY A 210 -2.45 9.61 -5.70
N LEU A 211 -1.62 10.64 -5.89
CA LEU A 211 -0.39 10.58 -6.68
C LEU A 211 0.81 10.80 -5.75
N TYR A 212 1.75 9.89 -5.80
CA TYR A 212 2.86 9.81 -4.85
C TYR A 212 4.20 9.65 -5.55
N ARG A 213 5.27 10.10 -4.91
CA ARG A 213 6.66 9.77 -5.25
C ARG A 213 7.26 8.81 -4.23
N CYS A 214 8.11 7.90 -4.70
CA CYS A 214 8.86 7.01 -3.81
C CYS A 214 9.83 7.82 -2.94
N ALA A 215 9.72 7.67 -1.62
CA ALA A 215 10.59 8.35 -0.66
C ALA A 215 11.60 7.39 -0.01
N TYR A 216 11.21 6.15 0.22
CA TYR A 216 12.08 5.13 0.81
C TYR A 216 11.57 3.72 0.49
N TYR A 217 12.48 2.78 0.34
CA TYR A 217 12.15 1.37 0.28
C TYR A 217 13.23 0.53 0.94
N LEU A 218 12.83 -0.64 1.40
CA LEU A 218 13.73 -1.65 1.97
C LEU A 218 13.22 -3.03 1.57
N THR A 219 14.13 -3.95 1.25
CA THR A 219 13.78 -5.36 1.06
C THR A 219 14.20 -6.19 2.26
N ALA A 220 13.58 -7.36 2.45
CA ALA A 220 13.99 -8.28 3.51
C ALA A 220 15.47 -8.73 3.36
N LYS A 221 15.97 -8.79 2.11
CA LYS A 221 17.38 -9.14 1.84
C LYS A 221 18.34 -8.02 2.24
N ASP A 222 17.99 -6.76 1.97
CA ASP A 222 18.83 -5.61 2.29
C ASP A 222 18.89 -5.39 3.80
N ARG A 223 17.79 -5.65 4.51
CA ARG A 223 17.77 -5.63 5.97
C ARG A 223 18.83 -6.55 6.60
N ILE A 224 19.02 -7.74 6.05
CA ILE A 224 20.03 -8.70 6.54
C ILE A 224 21.45 -8.18 6.26
N ARG A 225 21.68 -7.59 5.10
CA ARG A 225 22.99 -7.02 4.72
C ARG A 225 23.41 -5.85 5.61
N ALA A 226 22.46 -5.00 6.00
CA ALA A 226 22.73 -3.86 6.89
C ALA A 226 23.18 -4.28 8.30
N LEU A 227 22.96 -5.52 8.69
CA LEU A 227 23.37 -6.08 9.99
C LEU A 227 24.71 -6.85 9.93
N THR A 228 25.28 -7.06 8.75
CA THR A 228 26.54 -7.77 8.56
C THR A 228 27.60 -6.79 8.09
N PRO A 229 28.69 -6.53 8.84
CA PRO A 229 29.81 -5.76 8.34
C PRO A 229 30.37 -6.42 7.06
N ILE A 230 30.62 -5.61 6.04
CA ILE A 230 31.32 -6.08 4.85
C ILE A 230 32.77 -6.33 5.30
N SER A 231 33.17 -7.60 5.35
CA SER A 231 34.54 -8.04 5.61
C SER A 231 35.44 -7.78 4.41
#